data_ce159c499a461756b5c80cd2edfc54a2
#
_entry.id   ce159c499a461756b5c80cd2edfc54a2
#
_cell.length_a   1.000
_cell.length_b   1.000
_cell.length_c   1.000
_cell.angle_alpha   90.00
_cell.angle_beta   90.00
_cell.angle_gamma   90.00
#
_symmetry.space_group_name_H-M   'P 1'
#
loop_
_entity.id
_entity.type
_entity.pdbx_description
1 polymer ?
#
loop_
_entity_poly.entity_id
_entity_poly.type
_entity_poly.pdbx_seq_one_letter_code
_entity_poly.pdbx_strand_id
1 'polypeptide(L)'
;MRILGLAALCSLTLSAAAASETTLRIGYLGVDRIAPPVLSNLDPDPADLGVAGARLGLSDNATTGRFMGQTWQMEETRVPPGGDALAAARAALASTKLLVIDAPAGTLLQIADLPEAQGALLFNATAPETRLRSMDCRANLLHSAPSNAMRADALAQFLVSRRWSDVALISGPHPEDIAFADALKASAQKFQLDLVGEKPWRFDADMRRSASSEVPLFTQELGDHDVLLIADETHDFGRYIAYNTWDPRPVAGSEELVPEAWAPVMEQWGAAQLQSRFEDSAQRDMRSADYGAWAALRTLGEAVTRTGSDDLATLRAYILSDAFELAGFKGRPLSYRDWNGQLRQPIPLVTARAVVASAPLEGFLHQGNELDTLGLDAPDSACTAFQ
;
A
#
# COMPACT_ATOMS: atom_id res chain seq x y z
N MET A 1 15.72 5.85 86.42
CA MET A 1 16.53 5.71 85.18
C MET A 1 15.60 5.46 84.02
N ARG A 2 15.23 6.52 83.27
CA ARG A 2 14.33 6.45 82.12
C ARG A 2 15.19 6.59 80.87
N ILE A 3 15.17 5.55 80.03
CA ILE A 3 15.83 5.55 78.71
C ILE A 3 14.80 5.99 77.69
N LEU A 4 15.00 7.17 77.07
CA LEU A 4 14.29 7.64 75.90
C LEU A 4 14.94 6.99 74.64
N GLY A 5 14.15 6.16 73.96
CA GLY A 5 14.50 5.68 72.64
C GLY A 5 14.08 6.69 71.56
N LEU A 6 15.03 7.20 70.79
CA LEU A 6 14.82 8.07 69.61
C LEU A 6 14.55 7.15 68.41
N ALA A 7 13.32 7.16 67.90
CA ALA A 7 12.99 6.54 66.62
C ALA A 7 13.27 7.51 65.47
N ALA A 8 14.26 7.23 64.62
CA ALA A 8 14.51 7.98 63.39
C ALA A 8 13.56 7.48 62.29
N LEU A 9 12.61 8.33 61.89
CA LEU A 9 11.77 8.12 60.68
C LEU A 9 12.60 8.44 59.46
N CYS A 10 12.97 7.41 58.69
CA CYS A 10 13.57 7.57 57.35
C CYS A 10 12.44 7.77 56.33
N SER A 11 12.22 9.02 55.89
CA SER A 11 11.26 9.34 54.82
C SER A 11 11.91 9.00 53.48
N LEU A 12 11.51 7.87 52.88
CA LEU A 12 11.80 7.58 51.48
C LEU A 12 10.95 8.48 50.60
N THR A 13 11.52 9.52 50.03
CA THR A 13 10.92 10.29 48.95
C THR A 13 11.03 9.46 47.67
N LEU A 14 9.98 8.79 47.26
CA LEU A 14 9.83 8.29 45.89
C LEU A 14 9.75 9.52 44.98
N SER A 15 10.83 9.85 44.28
CA SER A 15 10.80 10.73 43.14
C SER A 15 10.09 9.96 42.00
N ALA A 16 8.80 10.23 41.77
CA ALA A 16 8.17 9.84 40.54
C ALA A 16 8.89 10.62 39.41
N ALA A 17 9.68 9.92 38.62
CA ALA A 17 10.16 10.47 37.36
C ALA A 17 8.90 10.79 36.53
N ALA A 18 8.62 12.09 36.33
CA ALA A 18 7.61 12.50 35.37
C ALA A 18 8.08 11.96 34.01
N ALA A 19 7.37 10.99 33.46
CA ALA A 19 7.57 10.57 32.08
C ALA A 19 7.40 11.82 31.23
N SER A 20 8.41 12.20 30.45
CA SER A 20 8.33 13.33 29.53
C SER A 20 7.26 13.00 28.51
N GLU A 21 6.23 13.83 28.44
CA GLU A 21 5.17 13.68 27.43
C GLU A 21 5.77 13.95 26.05
N THR A 22 5.77 12.94 25.18
CA THR A 22 6.30 13.05 23.82
C THR A 22 5.18 13.34 22.85
N THR A 23 5.25 14.45 22.11
CA THR A 23 4.25 14.81 21.09
C THR A 23 4.77 14.46 19.70
N LEU A 24 4.13 13.48 19.07
CA LEU A 24 4.38 13.04 17.69
C LEU A 24 3.49 13.84 16.73
N ARG A 25 4.11 14.66 15.88
CA ARG A 25 3.41 15.39 14.82
C ARG A 25 3.69 14.75 13.48
N ILE A 26 2.63 14.42 12.75
CA ILE A 26 2.68 13.76 11.45
C ILE A 26 1.92 14.63 10.46
N GLY A 27 2.44 14.79 9.25
CA GLY A 27 1.70 15.36 8.13
C GLY A 27 1.05 14.25 7.30
N TYR A 28 -0.14 14.48 6.81
CA TYR A 28 -0.75 13.75 5.71
C TYR A 28 -0.91 14.70 4.52
N LEU A 29 -0.34 14.34 3.38
CA LEU A 29 -0.44 15.12 2.14
C LEU A 29 -1.10 14.28 1.06
N GLY A 30 -2.34 14.63 0.72
CA GLY A 30 -3.07 14.08 -0.43
C GLY A 30 -2.99 15.00 -1.64
N VAL A 31 -2.61 14.48 -2.79
CA VAL A 31 -2.60 15.18 -4.06
C VAL A 31 -3.62 14.54 -4.98
N ASP A 32 -4.73 15.24 -5.21
CA ASP A 32 -5.84 14.72 -5.99
C ASP A 32 -5.44 14.55 -7.46
N ARG A 33 -5.86 13.42 -8.04
CA ARG A 33 -5.75 13.18 -9.48
C ARG A 33 -6.97 13.74 -10.20
N ILE A 34 -6.81 14.05 -11.48
CA ILE A 34 -7.97 14.33 -12.33
C ILE A 34 -8.72 12.99 -12.50
N ALA A 35 -9.87 12.88 -11.87
CA ALA A 35 -10.70 11.70 -12.03
C ALA A 35 -11.25 11.63 -13.47
N PRO A 36 -11.26 10.45 -14.11
CA PRO A 36 -11.96 10.26 -15.36
C PRO A 36 -13.46 10.54 -15.17
N PRO A 37 -14.21 10.85 -16.24
CA PRO A 37 -15.65 11.06 -16.15
C PRO A 37 -16.34 9.84 -15.56
N VAL A 38 -17.18 10.03 -14.55
CA VAL A 38 -17.98 8.95 -13.96
C VAL A 38 -19.01 8.50 -15.00
N LEU A 39 -18.72 7.41 -15.70
CA LEU A 39 -19.56 6.88 -16.79
C LEU A 39 -20.67 5.93 -16.31
N SER A 40 -20.68 5.56 -15.05
CA SER A 40 -21.67 4.64 -14.48
C SER A 40 -22.00 5.00 -13.03
N ASN A 41 -23.04 4.33 -12.50
CA ASN A 41 -23.40 4.38 -11.07
C ASN A 41 -22.48 3.51 -10.21
N LEU A 42 -21.28 3.18 -10.69
CA LEU A 42 -20.28 2.53 -9.87
C LEU A 42 -19.82 3.52 -8.80
N ASP A 43 -19.43 2.97 -7.66
CA ASP A 43 -18.96 3.73 -6.51
C ASP A 43 -17.88 4.73 -6.91
N PRO A 44 -18.14 6.04 -6.80
CA PRO A 44 -17.09 7.03 -6.99
C PRO A 44 -16.03 6.86 -5.92
N ASP A 45 -14.82 7.33 -6.17
CA ASP A 45 -13.80 7.39 -5.14
C ASP A 45 -14.27 8.29 -3.99
N PRO A 46 -14.20 7.80 -2.74
CA PRO A 46 -14.59 8.61 -1.59
C PRO A 46 -13.73 9.86 -1.48
N ALA A 47 -14.34 10.98 -1.08
CA ALA A 47 -13.63 12.23 -0.90
C ALA A 47 -12.51 12.17 0.17
N ASP A 48 -12.58 11.22 1.09
CA ASP A 48 -11.62 10.96 2.15
C ASP A 48 -10.77 9.72 1.93
N LEU A 49 -10.68 9.22 0.68
CA LEU A 49 -9.86 8.07 0.34
C LEU A 49 -8.40 8.30 0.79
N GLY A 50 -7.82 7.31 1.43
CA GLY A 50 -6.48 7.35 2.01
C GLY A 50 -6.42 8.07 3.36
N VAL A 51 -6.91 9.30 3.47
CA VAL A 51 -6.84 10.06 4.72
C VAL A 51 -7.68 9.43 5.84
N ALA A 52 -8.80 8.78 5.52
CA ALA A 52 -9.60 8.04 6.50
C ALA A 52 -8.79 6.90 7.14
N GLY A 53 -7.99 6.18 6.35
CA GLY A 53 -7.06 5.18 6.87
C GLY A 53 -5.99 5.77 7.78
N ALA A 54 -5.43 6.92 7.41
CA ALA A 54 -4.48 7.64 8.26
C ALA A 54 -5.10 8.06 9.60
N ARG A 55 -6.34 8.57 9.60
CA ARG A 55 -7.09 8.93 10.82
C ARG A 55 -7.30 7.72 11.73
N LEU A 56 -7.66 6.57 11.18
CA LEU A 56 -7.79 5.33 11.97
C LEU A 56 -6.44 4.92 12.56
N GLY A 57 -5.35 4.93 11.78
CA GLY A 57 -4.01 4.62 12.26
C GLY A 57 -3.53 5.56 13.37
N LEU A 58 -3.84 6.86 13.26
CA LEU A 58 -3.59 7.84 14.30
C LEU A 58 -4.35 7.53 15.60
N SER A 59 -5.64 7.19 15.50
CA SER A 59 -6.48 6.80 16.62
C SER A 59 -5.95 5.54 17.32
N ASP A 60 -5.51 4.54 16.54
CA ASP A 60 -4.91 3.32 17.06
C ASP A 60 -3.62 3.63 17.85
N ASN A 61 -2.76 4.50 17.31
CA ASN A 61 -1.54 4.95 17.98
C ASN A 61 -1.85 5.73 19.26
N ALA A 62 -2.81 6.65 19.22
CA ALA A 62 -3.22 7.44 20.38
C ALA A 62 -3.79 6.57 21.51
N THR A 63 -4.44 5.44 21.18
CA THR A 63 -4.97 4.50 22.18
C THR A 63 -3.85 3.87 23.00
N THR A 64 -2.77 3.40 22.37
CA THR A 64 -1.58 2.88 23.05
C THR A 64 -0.77 4.00 23.69
N GLY A 65 -0.61 5.11 22.97
CA GLY A 65 0.21 6.27 23.36
C GLY A 65 -0.21 6.88 24.70
N ARG A 66 -1.50 6.90 25.01
CA ARG A 66 -2.01 7.39 26.32
C ARG A 66 -1.37 6.70 27.52
N PHE A 67 -1.05 5.41 27.40
CA PHE A 67 -0.38 4.65 28.46
C PHE A 67 1.12 4.82 28.48
N MET A 68 1.68 5.34 27.37
CA MET A 68 3.12 5.53 27.18
C MET A 68 3.55 7.01 27.31
N GLY A 69 2.65 7.91 27.69
CA GLY A 69 2.94 9.36 27.73
C GLY A 69 3.18 9.97 26.35
N GLN A 70 2.53 9.43 25.32
CA GLN A 70 2.65 9.90 23.94
C GLN A 70 1.35 10.57 23.47
N THR A 71 1.49 11.76 22.88
CA THR A 71 0.39 12.49 22.22
C THR A 71 0.61 12.48 20.72
N TRP A 72 -0.39 12.04 19.97
CA TRP A 72 -0.35 11.89 18.53
C TRP A 72 -1.22 12.95 17.85
N GLN A 73 -0.62 13.69 16.92
CA GLN A 73 -1.29 14.77 16.18
C GLN A 73 -1.02 14.61 14.68
N MET A 74 -2.02 14.85 13.85
CA MET A 74 -1.87 14.83 12.40
C MET A 74 -2.40 16.12 11.79
N GLU A 75 -1.62 16.72 10.91
CA GLU A 75 -2.01 17.83 10.06
C GLU A 75 -2.34 17.29 8.67
N GLU A 76 -3.55 17.56 8.22
CA GLU A 76 -4.05 17.08 6.93
C GLU A 76 -3.99 18.20 5.90
N THR A 77 -3.32 17.93 4.79
CA THR A 77 -3.26 18.84 3.65
C THR A 77 -3.75 18.10 2.42
N ARG A 78 -4.69 18.72 1.69
CA ARG A 78 -5.18 18.21 0.43
C ARG A 78 -4.96 19.21 -0.68
N VAL A 79 -4.36 18.78 -1.77
CA VAL A 79 -4.05 19.59 -2.94
C VAL A 79 -5.00 19.20 -4.06
N PRO A 80 -5.87 20.09 -4.54
CA PRO A 80 -6.78 19.79 -5.63
C PRO A 80 -6.01 19.57 -6.96
N PRO A 81 -6.64 18.96 -7.97
CA PRO A 81 -6.03 18.80 -9.28
C PRO A 81 -5.51 20.14 -9.84
N GLY A 82 -4.25 20.16 -10.29
CA GLY A 82 -3.58 21.37 -10.78
C GLY A 82 -3.06 22.32 -9.69
N GLY A 83 -3.25 22.02 -8.42
CA GLY A 83 -2.70 22.79 -7.31
C GLY A 83 -1.18 22.60 -7.15
N ASP A 84 -0.54 23.49 -6.39
CA ASP A 84 0.90 23.43 -6.13
C ASP A 84 1.24 22.43 -5.01
N ALA A 85 1.44 21.18 -5.38
CA ALA A 85 1.80 20.11 -4.47
C ALA A 85 3.16 20.32 -3.78
N LEU A 86 4.12 20.97 -4.47
CA LEU A 86 5.43 21.21 -3.89
C LEU A 86 5.40 22.33 -2.84
N ALA A 87 4.61 23.39 -3.06
CA ALA A 87 4.41 24.40 -2.05
C ALA A 87 3.72 23.84 -0.80
N ALA A 88 2.69 22.98 -0.99
CA ALA A 88 2.02 22.30 0.10
C ALA A 88 2.97 21.35 0.88
N ALA A 89 3.81 20.60 0.16
CA ALA A 89 4.82 19.73 0.77
C ALA A 89 5.85 20.51 1.58
N ARG A 90 6.36 21.65 1.08
CA ARG A 90 7.27 22.54 1.82
C ARG A 90 6.64 23.04 3.10
N ALA A 91 5.38 23.47 3.05
CA ALA A 91 4.64 23.94 4.22
C ALA A 91 4.49 22.82 5.27
N ALA A 92 4.09 21.61 4.85
CA ALA A 92 3.98 20.45 5.74
C ALA A 92 5.35 20.08 6.36
N LEU A 93 6.43 20.05 5.56
CA LEU A 93 7.79 19.72 6.01
C LEU A 93 8.42 20.81 6.90
N ALA A 94 7.87 22.01 6.92
CA ALA A 94 8.27 23.05 7.87
C ALA A 94 7.70 22.78 9.28
N SER A 95 6.54 22.11 9.39
CA SER A 95 5.88 21.79 10.66
C SER A 95 6.30 20.41 11.21
N THR A 96 6.59 19.44 10.34
CA THR A 96 6.99 18.08 10.74
C THR A 96 7.93 17.45 9.73
N LYS A 97 8.74 16.50 10.17
CA LYS A 97 9.60 15.67 9.32
C LYS A 97 9.06 14.24 9.13
N LEU A 98 7.85 13.95 9.63
CA LEU A 98 7.12 12.71 9.42
C LEU A 98 5.95 13.00 8.48
N LEU A 99 5.98 12.47 7.26
CA LEU A 99 4.96 12.77 6.26
C LEU A 99 4.47 11.51 5.57
N VAL A 100 3.16 11.28 5.61
CA VAL A 100 2.47 10.26 4.79
C VAL A 100 1.93 10.92 3.55
N ILE A 101 2.24 10.36 2.39
CA ILE A 101 1.98 10.98 1.09
C ILE A 101 1.11 10.07 0.24
N ASP A 102 0.00 10.60 -0.24
CA ASP A 102 -0.83 10.07 -1.30
C ASP A 102 -0.69 10.98 -2.52
N ALA A 103 0.14 10.57 -3.47
CA ALA A 103 0.43 11.38 -4.65
C ALA A 103 0.84 10.50 -5.84
N PRO A 104 0.68 10.98 -7.09
CA PRO A 104 1.28 10.35 -8.25
C PRO A 104 2.81 10.23 -8.11
N ALA A 105 3.39 9.15 -8.66
CA ALA A 105 4.81 8.82 -8.52
C ALA A 105 5.76 9.98 -8.86
N GLY A 106 5.47 10.73 -9.95
CA GLY A 106 6.29 11.87 -10.35
C GLY A 106 6.31 12.99 -9.31
N THR A 107 5.15 13.33 -8.76
CA THR A 107 5.00 14.32 -7.68
C THR A 107 5.66 13.84 -6.38
N LEU A 108 5.47 12.55 -6.06
CA LEU A 108 6.09 11.93 -4.88
C LEU A 108 7.62 12.03 -4.92
N LEU A 109 8.25 11.77 -6.07
CA LEU A 109 9.69 11.91 -6.25
C LEU A 109 10.15 13.37 -6.10
N GLN A 110 9.43 14.32 -6.72
CA GLN A 110 9.73 15.73 -6.57
C GLN A 110 9.65 16.19 -5.11
N ILE A 111 8.68 15.67 -4.34
CA ILE A 111 8.57 15.95 -2.90
C ILE A 111 9.73 15.34 -2.13
N ALA A 112 10.11 14.10 -2.43
CA ALA A 112 11.23 13.41 -1.76
C ALA A 112 12.58 14.08 -2.04
N ASP A 113 12.72 14.75 -3.19
CA ASP A 113 13.92 15.48 -3.62
C ASP A 113 13.98 16.94 -3.11
N LEU A 114 12.94 17.44 -2.40
CA LEU A 114 12.97 18.80 -1.83
C LEU A 114 14.09 18.94 -0.80
N PRO A 115 14.78 20.09 -0.74
CA PRO A 115 15.72 20.37 0.35
C PRO A 115 15.10 20.23 1.74
N GLU A 116 13.85 20.62 1.88
CA GLU A 116 13.07 20.52 3.13
C GLU A 116 12.79 19.07 3.54
N ALA A 117 12.84 18.13 2.60
CA ALA A 117 12.69 16.69 2.85
C ALA A 117 13.97 16.01 3.32
N GLN A 118 15.11 16.74 3.37
CA GLN A 118 16.34 16.19 3.95
C GLN A 118 16.15 15.88 5.43
N GLY A 119 16.52 14.66 5.82
CA GLY A 119 16.33 14.15 7.17
C GLY A 119 14.86 13.88 7.56
N ALA A 120 13.92 14.02 6.64
CA ALA A 120 12.54 13.61 6.85
C ALA A 120 12.38 12.09 6.62
N LEU A 121 11.34 11.52 7.24
CA LEU A 121 10.88 10.16 6.99
C LEU A 121 9.52 10.24 6.30
N LEU A 122 9.52 9.91 5.02
CA LEU A 122 8.37 9.99 4.13
C LEU A 122 7.81 8.60 3.90
N PHE A 123 6.48 8.48 3.78
CA PHE A 123 5.79 7.23 3.47
C PHE A 123 4.95 7.41 2.21
N ASN A 124 5.21 6.61 1.20
CA ASN A 124 4.37 6.44 0.04
C ASN A 124 3.20 5.50 0.38
N ALA A 125 2.01 6.02 0.48
CA ALA A 125 0.82 5.26 0.86
C ALA A 125 0.04 4.68 -0.32
N THR A 126 0.25 5.16 -1.56
CA THR A 126 -0.63 4.81 -2.69
C THR A 126 0.07 4.53 -4.01
N ALA A 127 1.21 5.17 -4.33
CA ALA A 127 1.86 5.01 -5.63
C ALA A 127 2.49 3.61 -5.80
N PRO A 128 1.98 2.77 -6.74
CA PRO A 128 2.36 1.37 -6.85
C PRO A 128 3.51 1.13 -7.85
N GLU A 129 4.01 2.16 -8.53
CA GLU A 129 4.98 2.01 -9.60
C GLU A 129 6.27 1.33 -9.13
N THR A 130 6.64 0.24 -9.80
CA THR A 130 7.79 -0.61 -9.46
C THR A 130 9.10 0.18 -9.45
N ARG A 131 9.27 1.16 -10.34
CA ARG A 131 10.49 1.98 -10.45
C ARG A 131 10.84 2.75 -9.16
N LEU A 132 9.83 3.10 -8.34
CA LEU A 132 10.04 3.75 -7.03
C LEU A 132 10.81 2.87 -6.02
N ARG A 133 10.82 1.55 -6.21
CA ARG A 133 11.51 0.55 -5.39
C ARG A 133 12.78 0.02 -6.09
N SER A 134 13.17 0.68 -7.18
CA SER A 134 14.33 0.33 -7.98
C SER A 134 15.10 1.58 -8.38
N MET A 135 15.21 1.91 -9.66
CA MET A 135 16.03 3.00 -10.17
C MET A 135 15.70 4.39 -9.63
N ASP A 136 14.44 4.61 -9.20
CA ASP A 136 13.98 5.90 -8.68
C ASP A 136 13.80 5.89 -7.14
N CYS A 137 14.43 4.96 -6.44
CA CYS A 137 14.33 4.90 -4.99
C CYS A 137 14.97 6.12 -4.30
N ARG A 138 14.46 6.48 -3.12
CA ARG A 138 14.98 7.57 -2.28
C ARG A 138 15.14 7.08 -0.85
N ALA A 139 16.29 7.33 -0.23
CA ALA A 139 16.61 6.88 1.12
C ALA A 139 15.63 7.38 2.20
N ASN A 140 15.01 8.53 1.99
CA ASN A 140 14.04 9.14 2.89
C ASN A 140 12.58 8.69 2.64
N LEU A 141 12.34 7.80 1.65
CA LEU A 141 11.00 7.40 1.22
C LEU A 141 10.79 5.89 1.45
N LEU A 142 9.92 5.53 2.37
CA LEU A 142 9.44 4.18 2.61
C LEU A 142 8.09 3.97 1.90
N HIS A 143 7.75 2.72 1.61
CA HIS A 143 6.56 2.39 0.84
C HIS A 143 5.64 1.46 1.62
N SER A 144 4.50 1.94 2.08
CA SER A 144 3.45 1.13 2.72
C SER A 144 2.48 0.51 1.71
N ALA A 145 2.30 1.15 0.54
CA ALA A 145 1.56 0.56 -0.57
C ALA A 145 2.38 -0.57 -1.23
N PRO A 146 1.75 -1.68 -1.67
CA PRO A 146 2.42 -2.68 -2.48
C PRO A 146 2.80 -2.11 -3.85
N SER A 147 3.89 -2.64 -4.44
CA SER A 147 4.25 -2.30 -5.80
C SER A 147 3.43 -3.09 -6.83
N ASN A 148 3.36 -2.58 -8.07
CA ASN A 148 2.76 -3.33 -9.19
C ASN A 148 3.46 -4.68 -9.40
N ALA A 149 4.77 -4.77 -9.19
CA ALA A 149 5.47 -6.04 -9.24
C ALA A 149 4.98 -7.03 -8.17
N MET A 150 4.71 -6.57 -6.92
CA MET A 150 4.15 -7.44 -5.88
C MET A 150 2.74 -7.93 -6.25
N ARG A 151 1.90 -7.06 -6.79
CA ARG A 151 0.55 -7.38 -7.23
C ARG A 151 0.56 -8.38 -8.38
N ALA A 152 1.40 -8.14 -9.39
CA ALA A 152 1.54 -9.01 -10.54
C ALA A 152 2.10 -10.40 -10.16
N ASP A 153 3.12 -10.45 -9.27
CA ASP A 153 3.69 -11.70 -8.79
C ASP A 153 2.68 -12.54 -8.00
N ALA A 154 1.82 -11.88 -7.22
CA ALA A 154 0.74 -12.56 -6.51
C ALA A 154 -0.23 -13.27 -7.47
N LEU A 155 -0.61 -12.60 -8.57
CA LEU A 155 -1.42 -13.21 -9.62
C LEU A 155 -0.65 -14.36 -10.30
N ALA A 156 0.60 -14.14 -10.70
CA ALA A 156 1.38 -15.16 -11.40
C ALA A 156 1.57 -16.42 -10.54
N GLN A 157 1.84 -16.31 -9.24
CA GLN A 157 1.90 -17.46 -8.34
C GLN A 157 0.57 -18.23 -8.34
N PHE A 158 -0.56 -17.52 -8.33
CA PHE A 158 -1.86 -18.18 -8.39
C PHE A 158 -2.08 -18.90 -9.71
N LEU A 159 -1.76 -18.26 -10.84
CA LEU A 159 -1.91 -18.87 -12.17
C LEU A 159 -1.06 -20.14 -12.29
N VAL A 160 0.21 -20.10 -11.87
CA VAL A 160 1.09 -21.27 -11.82
C VAL A 160 0.50 -22.38 -10.95
N SER A 161 -0.04 -22.04 -9.76
CA SER A 161 -0.67 -23.04 -8.87
C SER A 161 -1.90 -23.71 -9.50
N ARG A 162 -2.58 -23.01 -10.43
CA ARG A 162 -3.72 -23.52 -11.20
C ARG A 162 -3.30 -24.24 -12.49
N ARG A 163 -2.02 -24.18 -12.85
CA ARG A 163 -1.49 -24.65 -14.14
C ARG A 163 -2.12 -23.92 -15.33
N TRP A 164 -2.41 -22.65 -15.15
CA TRP A 164 -2.85 -21.73 -16.19
C TRP A 164 -1.60 -21.02 -16.71
N SER A 165 -0.97 -21.61 -17.72
CA SER A 165 0.31 -21.15 -18.25
C SER A 165 0.17 -20.14 -19.38
N ASP A 166 -0.90 -20.23 -20.17
CA ASP A 166 -1.12 -19.39 -21.33
C ASP A 166 -1.96 -18.17 -20.94
N VAL A 167 -1.36 -16.99 -21.02
CA VAL A 167 -2.02 -15.73 -20.62
C VAL A 167 -2.18 -14.79 -21.81
N ALA A 168 -3.33 -14.15 -21.92
CA ALA A 168 -3.53 -13.00 -22.81
C ALA A 168 -3.63 -11.73 -22.00
N LEU A 169 -3.27 -10.57 -22.56
CA LEU A 169 -3.27 -9.27 -21.88
C LEU A 169 -4.00 -8.22 -22.71
N ILE A 170 -4.91 -7.48 -22.06
CA ILE A 170 -5.46 -6.23 -22.57
C ILE A 170 -5.01 -5.11 -21.62
N SER A 171 -4.41 -4.06 -22.19
CA SER A 171 -3.93 -2.90 -21.44
C SER A 171 -4.62 -1.61 -21.87
N GLY A 172 -4.99 -0.78 -20.90
CA GLY A 172 -5.50 0.57 -21.14
C GLY A 172 -4.42 1.54 -21.61
N PRO A 173 -4.83 2.75 -22.03
CA PRO A 173 -3.91 3.75 -22.59
C PRO A 173 -3.26 4.65 -21.54
N HIS A 174 -3.70 4.61 -20.28
CA HIS A 174 -3.20 5.50 -19.24
C HIS A 174 -1.83 5.07 -18.71
N PRO A 175 -1.00 5.98 -18.21
CA PRO A 175 0.31 5.64 -17.67
C PRO A 175 0.26 4.58 -16.56
N GLU A 176 -0.78 4.59 -15.73
CA GLU A 176 -1.01 3.64 -14.65
C GLU A 176 -1.29 2.24 -15.21
N ASP A 177 -2.11 2.14 -16.26
CA ASP A 177 -2.44 0.89 -16.96
C ASP A 177 -1.19 0.28 -17.60
N ILE A 178 -0.40 1.12 -18.28
CA ILE A 178 0.86 0.70 -18.91
C ILE A 178 1.84 0.20 -17.86
N ALA A 179 1.96 0.90 -16.72
CA ALA A 179 2.86 0.51 -15.64
C ALA A 179 2.44 -0.84 -15.00
N PHE A 180 1.15 -1.11 -14.88
CA PHE A 180 0.67 -2.39 -14.38
C PHE A 180 0.80 -3.49 -15.44
N ALA A 181 0.50 -3.21 -16.71
CA ALA A 181 0.73 -4.15 -17.82
C ALA A 181 2.19 -4.58 -17.91
N ASP A 182 3.13 -3.64 -17.77
CA ASP A 182 4.57 -3.96 -17.77
C ASP A 182 4.96 -4.84 -16.58
N ALA A 183 4.37 -4.61 -15.40
CA ALA A 183 4.57 -5.48 -14.25
C ALA A 183 4.00 -6.89 -14.47
N LEU A 184 2.81 -7.00 -15.08
CA LEU A 184 2.22 -8.31 -15.43
C LEU A 184 3.09 -9.08 -16.42
N LYS A 185 3.63 -8.41 -17.44
CA LYS A 185 4.56 -9.02 -18.42
C LYS A 185 5.87 -9.48 -17.76
N ALA A 186 6.46 -8.64 -16.91
CA ALA A 186 7.67 -8.99 -16.16
C ALA A 186 7.43 -10.19 -15.23
N SER A 187 6.28 -10.22 -14.58
CA SER A 187 5.88 -11.32 -13.70
C SER A 187 5.61 -12.60 -14.50
N ALA A 188 4.93 -12.52 -15.65
CA ALA A 188 4.76 -13.65 -16.54
C ALA A 188 6.11 -14.27 -16.93
N GLN A 189 7.09 -13.45 -17.31
CA GLN A 189 8.44 -13.92 -17.60
C GLN A 189 9.12 -14.56 -16.36
N LYS A 190 9.02 -13.94 -15.17
CA LYS A 190 9.61 -14.43 -13.91
C LYS A 190 9.07 -15.81 -13.55
N PHE A 191 7.78 -16.04 -13.73
CA PHE A 191 7.09 -17.28 -13.37
C PHE A 191 6.88 -18.24 -14.54
N GLN A 192 7.49 -17.98 -15.70
CA GLN A 192 7.45 -18.82 -16.90
C GLN A 192 6.03 -19.07 -17.42
N LEU A 193 5.23 -18.01 -17.42
CA LEU A 193 3.94 -17.98 -18.10
C LEU A 193 4.13 -17.52 -19.54
N ASP A 194 3.40 -18.11 -20.48
CA ASP A 194 3.46 -17.77 -21.89
C ASP A 194 2.44 -16.67 -22.24
N LEU A 195 2.94 -15.49 -22.61
CA LEU A 195 2.08 -14.41 -23.10
C LEU A 195 1.72 -14.68 -24.57
N VAL A 196 0.57 -15.32 -24.80
CA VAL A 196 0.13 -15.77 -26.11
C VAL A 196 -0.58 -14.70 -26.94
N GLY A 197 -1.04 -13.62 -26.29
CA GLY A 197 -1.68 -12.49 -26.97
C GLY A 197 -1.62 -11.21 -26.15
N GLU A 198 -1.41 -10.09 -26.83
CA GLU A 198 -1.42 -8.75 -26.20
C GLU A 198 -2.13 -7.74 -27.11
N LYS A 199 -3.05 -6.97 -26.54
CA LYS A 199 -3.74 -5.91 -27.27
C LYS A 199 -3.93 -4.66 -26.43
N PRO A 200 -3.55 -3.48 -26.93
CA PRO A 200 -3.93 -2.23 -26.30
C PRO A 200 -5.43 -1.97 -26.52
N TRP A 201 -6.10 -1.49 -25.47
CA TRP A 201 -7.46 -1.03 -25.56
C TRP A 201 -7.57 0.21 -26.46
N ARG A 202 -8.52 0.23 -27.38
CA ARG A 202 -8.64 1.26 -28.41
C ARG A 202 -10.03 1.88 -28.53
N PHE A 203 -10.96 1.43 -27.71
CA PHE A 203 -12.31 1.96 -27.72
C PHE A 203 -12.48 3.06 -26.68
N ASP A 204 -13.50 3.87 -26.83
CA ASP A 204 -13.87 4.85 -25.82
C ASP A 204 -14.28 4.15 -24.51
N ALA A 205 -14.19 4.89 -23.40
CA ALA A 205 -14.56 4.35 -22.09
C ALA A 205 -16.05 4.00 -21.97
N ASP A 206 -16.95 4.68 -22.71
CA ASP A 206 -18.37 4.40 -22.67
C ASP A 206 -18.79 3.28 -23.65
N MET A 207 -18.59 2.04 -23.23
CA MET A 207 -18.95 0.85 -23.99
C MET A 207 -20.34 0.29 -23.68
N ARG A 208 -21.18 0.97 -22.91
CA ARG A 208 -22.49 0.47 -22.45
C ARG A 208 -23.41 -0.05 -23.54
N ARG A 209 -23.32 0.49 -24.76
CA ARG A 209 -24.19 0.13 -25.89
C ARG A 209 -23.52 -0.82 -26.89
N SER A 210 -22.18 -0.86 -26.92
CA SER A 210 -21.45 -1.58 -27.95
C SER A 210 -20.62 -2.75 -27.41
N ALA A 211 -20.45 -2.88 -26.09
CA ALA A 211 -19.60 -3.92 -25.50
C ALA A 211 -19.95 -5.33 -26.00
N SER A 212 -21.24 -5.69 -26.06
CA SER A 212 -21.69 -7.01 -26.51
C SER A 212 -21.38 -7.34 -27.96
N SER A 213 -21.11 -6.35 -28.81
CA SER A 213 -20.75 -6.53 -30.21
C SER A 213 -19.25 -6.34 -30.48
N GLU A 214 -18.63 -5.35 -29.82
CA GLU A 214 -17.25 -4.97 -30.10
C GLU A 214 -16.23 -5.83 -29.31
N VAL A 215 -16.51 -6.14 -28.04
CA VAL A 215 -15.59 -6.90 -27.21
C VAL A 215 -15.34 -8.33 -27.72
N PRO A 216 -16.37 -9.10 -28.17
CA PRO A 216 -16.11 -10.41 -28.75
C PRO A 216 -15.21 -10.35 -29.97
N LEU A 217 -15.45 -9.41 -30.90
CA LEU A 217 -14.62 -9.23 -32.07
C LEU A 217 -13.18 -8.81 -31.72
N PHE A 218 -13.03 -7.95 -30.72
CA PHE A 218 -11.73 -7.51 -30.25
C PHE A 218 -10.94 -8.64 -29.59
N THR A 219 -11.59 -9.46 -28.78
CA THR A 219 -10.95 -10.56 -28.03
C THR A 219 -10.73 -11.81 -28.87
N GLN A 220 -11.44 -11.99 -30.00
CA GLN A 220 -11.26 -13.15 -30.90
C GLN A 220 -9.83 -13.29 -31.43
N GLU A 221 -9.07 -12.19 -31.52
CA GLU A 221 -7.70 -12.19 -32.05
C GLU A 221 -6.63 -12.44 -30.97
N LEU A 222 -7.00 -12.68 -29.71
CA LEU A 222 -6.04 -12.92 -28.63
C LEU A 222 -5.40 -14.32 -28.65
N GLY A 223 -5.93 -15.23 -29.46
CA GLY A 223 -5.49 -16.63 -29.45
C GLY A 223 -6.08 -17.43 -28.28
N ASP A 224 -5.78 -18.74 -28.26
CA ASP A 224 -6.21 -19.60 -27.16
C ASP A 224 -5.36 -19.31 -25.91
N HIS A 225 -6.00 -19.13 -24.77
CA HIS A 225 -5.38 -18.76 -23.51
C HIS A 225 -6.18 -19.35 -22.33
N ASP A 226 -5.51 -19.55 -21.21
CA ASP A 226 -6.11 -20.05 -19.97
C ASP A 226 -6.82 -18.93 -19.19
N VAL A 227 -6.23 -17.72 -19.20
CA VAL A 227 -6.70 -16.55 -18.45
C VAL A 227 -6.45 -15.25 -19.23
N LEU A 228 -7.39 -14.35 -19.17
CA LEU A 228 -7.28 -13.00 -19.71
C LEU A 228 -6.88 -12.02 -18.61
N LEU A 229 -5.71 -11.41 -18.74
CA LEU A 229 -5.23 -10.36 -17.85
C LEU A 229 -5.71 -9.00 -18.35
N ILE A 230 -6.16 -8.17 -17.41
CA ILE A 230 -6.61 -6.80 -17.68
C ILE A 230 -5.74 -5.84 -16.87
N ALA A 231 -5.18 -4.84 -17.53
CA ALA A 231 -4.53 -3.69 -16.92
C ALA A 231 -5.36 -2.43 -17.21
N ASP A 232 -6.25 -2.10 -16.30
CA ASP A 232 -7.19 -0.97 -16.32
C ASP A 232 -7.24 -0.34 -14.91
N GLU A 233 -6.17 0.33 -14.52
CA GLU A 233 -6.02 0.91 -13.19
C GLU A 233 -6.88 2.19 -13.00
N THR A 234 -7.45 2.69 -14.09
CA THR A 234 -8.39 3.80 -14.08
C THR A 234 -9.85 3.38 -14.10
N HIS A 235 -10.11 2.06 -14.20
CA HIS A 235 -11.45 1.46 -14.25
C HIS A 235 -12.35 1.98 -15.39
N ASP A 236 -11.74 2.25 -16.56
CA ASP A 236 -12.43 2.78 -17.73
C ASP A 236 -13.23 1.71 -18.47
N PHE A 237 -12.62 0.54 -18.74
CA PHE A 237 -13.16 -0.44 -19.67
C PHE A 237 -13.24 -1.87 -19.13
N GLY A 238 -12.40 -2.26 -18.18
CA GLY A 238 -12.24 -3.65 -17.72
C GLY A 238 -13.56 -4.32 -17.36
N ARG A 239 -14.47 -3.58 -16.73
CA ARG A 239 -15.83 -4.03 -16.38
C ARG A 239 -16.67 -4.52 -17.54
N TYR A 240 -16.36 -4.11 -18.78
CA TYR A 240 -17.09 -4.54 -19.98
C TYR A 240 -16.52 -5.83 -20.58
N ILE A 241 -15.37 -6.30 -20.11
CA ILE A 241 -14.66 -7.43 -20.71
C ILE A 241 -15.21 -8.77 -20.24
N ALA A 242 -15.31 -9.00 -18.94
CA ALA A 242 -15.47 -10.32 -18.33
C ALA A 242 -16.59 -11.19 -18.92
N TYR A 243 -17.73 -10.58 -19.28
CA TYR A 243 -18.90 -11.31 -19.79
C TYR A 243 -19.15 -11.11 -21.29
N ASN A 244 -18.21 -10.45 -21.98
CA ASN A 244 -18.34 -10.14 -23.41
C ASN A 244 -17.17 -10.70 -24.25
N THR A 245 -16.27 -11.48 -23.67
CA THR A 245 -15.16 -12.11 -24.40
C THR A 245 -15.67 -13.12 -25.43
N TRP A 246 -14.90 -13.31 -26.53
CA TRP A 246 -15.17 -14.37 -27.50
C TRP A 246 -15.09 -15.77 -26.86
N ASP A 247 -14.02 -16.04 -26.14
CA ASP A 247 -13.84 -17.24 -25.35
C ASP A 247 -14.12 -16.95 -23.86
N PRO A 248 -14.98 -17.75 -23.20
CA PRO A 248 -15.32 -17.58 -21.79
C PRO A 248 -14.17 -18.08 -20.90
N ARG A 249 -13.11 -17.29 -20.75
CA ARG A 249 -11.97 -17.57 -19.89
C ARG A 249 -12.04 -16.75 -18.61
N PRO A 250 -11.41 -17.18 -17.52
CA PRO A 250 -11.25 -16.36 -16.32
C PRO A 250 -10.58 -15.03 -16.64
N VAL A 251 -11.00 -13.98 -15.95
CA VAL A 251 -10.41 -12.64 -16.03
C VAL A 251 -9.73 -12.33 -14.73
N ALA A 252 -8.54 -11.72 -14.79
CA ALA A 252 -7.76 -11.32 -13.63
C ALA A 252 -6.97 -10.03 -13.92
N GLY A 253 -6.44 -9.39 -12.90
CA GLY A 253 -5.71 -8.14 -13.04
C GLY A 253 -6.42 -7.01 -12.34
N SER A 254 -6.81 -5.97 -13.06
CA SER A 254 -7.58 -4.85 -12.48
C SER A 254 -9.07 -5.19 -12.31
N GLU A 255 -9.54 -6.33 -12.87
CA GLU A 255 -10.94 -6.77 -12.81
C GLU A 255 -11.06 -8.24 -12.43
N GLU A 256 -12.22 -8.64 -11.90
CA GLU A 256 -12.65 -9.97 -11.47
C GLU A 256 -11.77 -10.56 -10.36
N LEU A 257 -10.61 -11.09 -10.67
CA LEU A 257 -9.63 -11.56 -9.67
C LEU A 257 -8.52 -10.53 -9.52
N VAL A 258 -8.64 -9.70 -8.48
CA VAL A 258 -7.80 -8.52 -8.30
C VAL A 258 -6.79 -8.71 -7.16
N PRO A 259 -5.49 -8.40 -7.37
CA PRO A 259 -4.48 -8.36 -6.31
C PRO A 259 -4.55 -7.03 -5.55
N GLU A 260 -5.02 -7.05 -4.31
CA GLU A 260 -5.28 -5.85 -3.51
C GLU A 260 -4.37 -5.74 -2.28
N ALA A 261 -4.14 -4.51 -1.81
CA ALA A 261 -3.56 -4.31 -0.49
C ALA A 261 -4.58 -4.62 0.61
N TRP A 262 -5.84 -4.32 0.37
CA TRP A 262 -6.96 -4.55 1.29
C TRP A 262 -8.28 -4.63 0.53
N ALA A 263 -9.14 -5.52 1.00
CA ALA A 263 -10.51 -5.61 0.51
C ALA A 263 -11.50 -5.92 1.67
N PRO A 264 -12.73 -5.41 1.63
CA PRO A 264 -13.75 -5.61 2.68
C PRO A 264 -14.09 -7.07 2.94
N VAL A 265 -13.88 -7.94 1.95
CA VAL A 265 -14.12 -9.39 2.03
C VAL A 265 -13.07 -10.16 2.85
N MET A 266 -12.05 -9.47 3.37
CA MET A 266 -11.05 -10.09 4.25
C MET A 266 -11.61 -10.24 5.66
N GLU A 267 -11.75 -11.48 6.13
CA GLU A 267 -12.34 -11.78 7.43
C GLU A 267 -11.35 -12.39 8.43
N GLN A 268 -10.30 -13.06 7.93
CA GLN A 268 -9.36 -13.83 8.74
C GLN A 268 -8.33 -12.94 9.45
N TRP A 269 -7.67 -13.48 10.47
CA TRP A 269 -6.55 -12.88 11.21
C TRP A 269 -6.86 -11.49 11.81
N GLY A 270 -8.13 -11.27 12.17
CA GLY A 270 -8.57 -9.99 12.72
C GLY A 270 -8.88 -8.91 11.67
N ALA A 271 -8.86 -9.25 10.38
CA ALA A 271 -9.19 -8.31 9.31
C ALA A 271 -10.63 -7.77 9.46
N ALA A 272 -11.61 -8.63 9.78
CA ALA A 272 -12.98 -8.19 10.06
C ALA A 272 -13.06 -7.12 11.17
N GLN A 273 -12.20 -7.22 12.19
CA GLN A 273 -12.17 -6.23 13.28
C GLN A 273 -11.61 -4.88 12.80
N LEU A 274 -10.57 -4.91 11.96
CA LEU A 274 -10.02 -3.68 11.37
C LEU A 274 -11.04 -3.04 10.43
N GLN A 275 -11.71 -3.84 9.59
CA GLN A 275 -12.76 -3.39 8.70
C GLN A 275 -13.91 -2.73 9.47
N SER A 276 -14.45 -3.37 10.52
CA SER A 276 -15.54 -2.80 11.33
C SER A 276 -15.13 -1.48 12.00
N ARG A 277 -13.92 -1.38 12.56
CA ARG A 277 -13.44 -0.12 13.15
C ARG A 277 -13.30 0.99 12.12
N PHE A 278 -12.89 0.63 10.89
CA PHE A 278 -12.83 1.58 9.79
C PHE A 278 -14.24 2.04 9.37
N GLU A 279 -15.18 1.11 9.20
CA GLU A 279 -16.58 1.41 8.90
C GLU A 279 -17.23 2.32 9.96
N ASP A 280 -16.98 2.03 11.24
CA ASP A 280 -17.47 2.87 12.34
C ASP A 280 -16.95 4.31 12.24
N SER A 281 -15.72 4.51 11.79
CA SER A 281 -15.09 5.83 11.71
C SER A 281 -15.34 6.57 10.40
N ALA A 282 -15.34 5.87 9.26
CA ALA A 282 -15.42 6.44 7.92
C ALA A 282 -16.79 6.27 7.26
N GLN A 283 -17.70 5.43 7.82
CA GLN A 283 -19.03 5.13 7.31
C GLN A 283 -19.02 4.56 5.88
N ARG A 284 -17.96 3.84 5.53
CA ARG A 284 -17.75 3.15 4.27
C ARG A 284 -16.71 2.04 4.44
N ASP A 285 -16.61 1.18 3.44
CA ASP A 285 -15.58 0.15 3.38
C ASP A 285 -14.16 0.72 3.25
N MET A 286 -13.20 0.05 3.89
CA MET A 286 -11.77 0.31 3.76
C MET A 286 -11.28 -0.18 2.40
N ARG A 287 -10.50 0.64 1.69
CA ARG A 287 -9.88 0.31 0.41
C ARG A 287 -8.36 0.25 0.53
N SER A 288 -7.69 -0.24 -0.50
CA SER A 288 -6.22 -0.39 -0.53
C SER A 288 -5.45 0.89 -0.19
N ALA A 289 -5.90 2.06 -0.66
CA ALA A 289 -5.27 3.34 -0.33
C ALA A 289 -5.41 3.70 1.17
N ASP A 290 -6.58 3.42 1.77
CA ASP A 290 -6.78 3.62 3.21
C ASP A 290 -5.87 2.71 4.03
N TYR A 291 -5.76 1.44 3.62
CA TYR A 291 -4.87 0.48 4.28
C TYR A 291 -3.40 0.90 4.18
N GLY A 292 -2.95 1.39 3.02
CA GLY A 292 -1.59 1.91 2.84
C GLY A 292 -1.28 3.06 3.81
N ALA A 293 -2.19 4.02 3.93
CA ALA A 293 -2.06 5.15 4.85
C ALA A 293 -2.15 4.71 6.32
N TRP A 294 -3.06 3.82 6.67
CA TRP A 294 -3.15 3.20 7.99
C TRP A 294 -1.85 2.49 8.36
N ALA A 295 -1.30 1.67 7.46
CA ALA A 295 -0.05 0.93 7.69
C ALA A 295 1.14 1.86 7.92
N ALA A 296 1.22 2.99 7.20
CA ALA A 296 2.25 4.01 7.42
C ALA A 296 2.18 4.59 8.83
N LEU A 297 0.99 4.99 9.28
CA LEU A 297 0.77 5.52 10.64
C LEU A 297 1.10 4.46 11.70
N ARG A 298 0.66 3.22 11.50
CA ARG A 298 0.93 2.11 12.42
C ARG A 298 2.39 1.72 12.48
N THR A 299 3.12 1.85 11.36
CA THR A 299 4.59 1.69 11.32
C THR A 299 5.27 2.67 12.28
N LEU A 300 4.87 3.94 12.22
CA LEU A 300 5.39 4.96 13.16
C LEU A 300 5.00 4.64 14.60
N GLY A 301 3.75 4.24 14.83
CA GLY A 301 3.27 3.87 16.16
C GLY A 301 4.05 2.71 16.78
N GLU A 302 4.30 1.66 16.02
CA GLU A 302 5.11 0.52 16.45
C GLU A 302 6.56 0.94 16.73
N ALA A 303 7.18 1.69 15.81
CA ALA A 303 8.55 2.13 15.96
C ALA A 303 8.75 3.01 17.21
N VAL A 304 7.88 4.01 17.43
CA VAL A 304 7.95 4.87 18.62
C VAL A 304 7.70 4.08 19.90
N THR A 305 6.76 3.15 19.89
CA THR A 305 6.46 2.32 21.07
C THR A 305 7.62 1.41 21.44
N ARG A 306 8.30 0.81 20.47
CA ARG A 306 9.39 -0.13 20.70
C ARG A 306 10.72 0.55 21.03
N THR A 307 11.01 1.68 20.40
CA THR A 307 12.24 2.41 20.63
C THR A 307 12.17 3.37 21.82
N GLY A 308 10.95 3.78 22.19
CA GLY A 308 10.75 4.85 23.19
C GLY A 308 11.31 6.21 22.73
N SER A 309 11.50 6.41 21.43
CA SER A 309 12.16 7.58 20.84
C SER A 309 11.26 8.24 19.78
N ASP A 310 11.44 9.54 19.59
CA ASP A 310 10.90 10.33 18.49
C ASP A 310 12.01 10.80 17.52
N ASP A 311 13.25 10.39 17.75
CA ASP A 311 14.37 10.67 16.86
C ASP A 311 14.25 9.91 15.55
N LEU A 312 14.22 10.63 14.43
CA LEU A 312 13.94 10.07 13.09
C LEU A 312 14.99 9.04 12.65
N ALA A 313 16.25 9.23 13.00
CA ALA A 313 17.32 8.29 12.64
C ALA A 313 17.11 6.97 13.38
N THR A 314 16.77 7.03 14.66
CA THR A 314 16.46 5.88 15.51
C THR A 314 15.20 5.15 14.97
N LEU A 315 14.12 5.88 14.66
CA LEU A 315 12.90 5.29 14.12
C LEU A 315 13.17 4.59 12.79
N ARG A 316 13.87 5.27 11.85
CA ARG A 316 14.22 4.69 10.57
C ARG A 316 15.09 3.44 10.70
N ALA A 317 16.11 3.50 11.54
CA ALA A 317 16.99 2.35 11.78
C ALA A 317 16.21 1.14 12.33
N TYR A 318 15.27 1.37 13.26
CA TYR A 318 14.42 0.30 13.78
C TYR A 318 13.46 -0.24 12.72
N ILE A 319 12.78 0.62 11.95
CA ILE A 319 11.82 0.22 10.91
C ILE A 319 12.49 -0.67 9.84
N LEU A 320 13.74 -0.38 9.49
CA LEU A 320 14.50 -1.13 8.50
C LEU A 320 15.28 -2.33 9.07
N SER A 321 15.18 -2.60 10.37
CA SER A 321 15.84 -3.73 11.00
C SER A 321 14.96 -4.99 10.98
N ASP A 322 15.63 -6.14 11.16
CA ASP A 322 14.95 -7.45 11.30
C ASP A 322 14.09 -7.55 12.58
N ALA A 323 14.25 -6.62 13.52
CA ALA A 323 13.46 -6.57 14.76
C ALA A 323 12.09 -5.91 14.56
N PHE A 324 11.87 -5.24 13.41
CA PHE A 324 10.59 -4.58 13.15
C PHE A 324 9.53 -5.58 12.68
N GLU A 325 8.42 -5.62 13.40
CA GLU A 325 7.24 -6.38 13.05
C GLU A 325 5.97 -5.54 13.24
N LEU A 326 5.15 -5.43 12.21
CA LEU A 326 3.84 -4.77 12.27
C LEU A 326 2.72 -5.78 12.15
N ALA A 327 1.77 -5.74 13.08
CA ALA A 327 0.52 -6.49 13.00
C ALA A 327 -0.40 -5.87 11.92
N GLY A 328 -0.39 -6.45 10.72
CA GLY A 328 -1.09 -5.93 9.54
C GLY A 328 -2.42 -6.61 9.24
N PHE A 329 -2.92 -7.50 10.11
CA PHE A 329 -4.17 -8.26 9.94
C PHE A 329 -4.22 -9.12 8.66
N LYS A 330 -3.06 -9.61 8.21
CA LYS A 330 -2.89 -10.41 6.99
C LYS A 330 -2.28 -11.80 7.25
N GLY A 331 -2.35 -12.29 8.49
CA GLY A 331 -1.90 -13.62 8.89
C GLY A 331 -0.39 -13.77 9.11
N ARG A 332 0.39 -12.76 8.76
CA ARG A 332 1.85 -12.70 8.96
C ARG A 332 2.24 -11.32 9.48
N PRO A 333 3.31 -11.21 10.30
CA PRO A 333 3.89 -9.92 10.62
C PRO A 333 4.43 -9.25 9.36
N LEU A 334 4.22 -7.94 9.25
CA LEU A 334 4.75 -7.13 8.17
C LEU A 334 6.09 -6.54 8.59
N SER A 335 7.04 -6.43 7.67
CA SER A 335 8.36 -5.83 7.90
C SER A 335 8.79 -5.00 6.69
N TYR A 336 9.86 -4.21 6.81
CA TYR A 336 10.36 -3.44 5.68
C TYR A 336 11.59 -4.12 5.07
N ARG A 337 11.73 -3.97 3.75
CA ARG A 337 12.96 -4.30 3.04
C ARG A 337 13.99 -3.22 3.29
N ASP A 338 15.15 -3.61 3.76
CA ASP A 338 16.28 -2.70 4.05
C ASP A 338 16.97 -2.18 2.79
N TRP A 339 16.81 -2.84 1.64
CA TRP A 339 17.42 -2.44 0.35
C TRP A 339 16.60 -1.48 -0.50
N ASN A 340 15.29 -1.28 -0.22
CA ASN A 340 14.45 -0.38 -1.02
C ASN A 340 13.28 0.23 -0.25
N GLY A 341 13.15 -0.01 1.04
CA GLY A 341 12.11 0.59 1.89
C GLY A 341 10.68 0.12 1.64
N GLN A 342 10.49 -1.01 0.92
CA GLN A 342 9.15 -1.57 0.66
C GLN A 342 8.65 -2.38 1.86
N LEU A 343 7.42 -2.14 2.29
CA LEU A 343 6.72 -2.97 3.27
C LEU A 343 6.44 -4.35 2.66
N ARG A 344 7.02 -5.40 3.27
CA ARG A 344 6.68 -6.80 2.99
C ARG A 344 5.28 -7.07 3.52
N GLN A 345 4.39 -7.51 2.68
CA GLN A 345 3.01 -7.82 3.05
C GLN A 345 2.41 -8.90 2.15
N PRO A 346 1.56 -9.78 2.68
CA PRO A 346 0.75 -10.67 1.86
C PRO A 346 -0.15 -9.86 0.92
N ILE A 347 -0.34 -10.36 -0.29
CA ILE A 347 -1.25 -9.77 -1.28
C ILE A 347 -2.44 -10.70 -1.46
N PRO A 348 -3.61 -10.36 -0.92
CA PRO A 348 -4.84 -11.09 -1.18
C PRO A 348 -5.26 -10.94 -2.64
N LEU A 349 -5.68 -12.04 -3.23
CA LEU A 349 -6.35 -12.13 -4.51
C LEU A 349 -7.84 -12.23 -4.24
N VAL A 350 -8.57 -11.23 -4.61
CA VAL A 350 -9.98 -11.07 -4.22
C VAL A 350 -10.89 -10.96 -5.43
N THR A 351 -12.11 -11.40 -5.25
CA THR A 351 -13.25 -10.99 -6.06
C THR A 351 -14.14 -10.05 -5.24
N ALA A 352 -15.18 -9.51 -5.82
CA ALA A 352 -16.13 -8.65 -5.11
C ALA A 352 -16.76 -9.30 -3.85
N ARG A 353 -16.66 -10.64 -3.69
CA ARG A 353 -17.35 -11.37 -2.62
C ARG A 353 -16.48 -12.35 -1.84
N ALA A 354 -15.22 -12.54 -2.21
CA ALA A 354 -14.39 -13.56 -1.56
C ALA A 354 -12.90 -13.27 -1.71
N VAL A 355 -12.14 -13.67 -0.71
CA VAL A 355 -10.69 -13.88 -0.83
C VAL A 355 -10.49 -15.27 -1.45
N VAL A 356 -9.94 -15.29 -2.66
CA VAL A 356 -9.68 -16.54 -3.41
C VAL A 356 -8.37 -17.20 -2.95
N ALA A 357 -7.35 -16.37 -2.73
CA ALA A 357 -6.04 -16.78 -2.26
C ALA A 357 -5.33 -15.59 -1.59
N SER A 358 -4.23 -15.84 -0.91
CA SER A 358 -3.34 -14.80 -0.39
C SER A 358 -1.89 -15.19 -0.68
N ALA A 359 -1.21 -14.41 -1.51
CA ALA A 359 0.19 -14.64 -1.85
C ALA A 359 1.12 -14.10 -0.74
N PRO A 360 2.30 -14.73 -0.49
CA PRO A 360 2.86 -15.84 -1.24
C PRO A 360 2.10 -17.15 -1.01
N LEU A 361 1.92 -17.90 -2.08
CA LEU A 361 1.23 -19.19 -2.05
C LEU A 361 2.17 -20.30 -1.58
N GLU A 362 1.59 -21.39 -1.09
CA GLU A 362 2.36 -22.58 -0.72
C GLU A 362 3.19 -23.10 -1.91
N GLY A 363 4.44 -23.43 -1.63
CA GLY A 363 5.40 -23.89 -2.65
C GLY A 363 6.30 -22.81 -3.23
N PHE A 364 5.98 -21.53 -3.03
CA PHE A 364 6.86 -20.42 -3.40
C PHE A 364 7.73 -20.06 -2.21
N LEU A 365 8.97 -20.55 -2.19
CA LEU A 365 9.91 -20.41 -1.08
C LEU A 365 10.96 -19.34 -1.38
N HIS A 366 11.43 -18.68 -0.35
CA HIS A 366 12.55 -17.75 -0.38
C HIS A 366 13.52 -18.02 0.77
N GLN A 367 14.83 -17.81 0.54
CA GLN A 367 15.86 -18.14 1.54
C GLN A 367 15.78 -17.28 2.82
N GLY A 368 15.42 -16.00 2.68
CA GLY A 368 15.32 -15.07 3.79
C GLY A 368 13.90 -14.91 4.32
N ASN A 369 13.00 -14.43 3.47
CA ASN A 369 11.61 -14.14 3.83
C ASN A 369 10.68 -14.49 2.68
N GLU A 370 9.68 -15.34 2.90
CA GLU A 370 8.76 -15.78 1.85
C GLU A 370 8.02 -14.60 1.16
N LEU A 371 7.82 -13.48 1.87
CA LEU A 371 7.23 -12.27 1.29
C LEU A 371 8.13 -11.61 0.23
N ASP A 372 9.42 -11.97 0.17
CA ASP A 372 10.35 -11.50 -0.85
C ASP A 372 10.24 -12.27 -2.17
N THR A 373 9.39 -13.30 -2.24
CA THR A 373 8.96 -13.89 -3.52
C THR A 373 8.05 -12.96 -4.33
N LEU A 374 7.51 -11.91 -3.69
CA LEU A 374 6.62 -10.93 -4.31
C LEU A 374 7.38 -9.62 -4.61
N GLY A 375 7.39 -9.21 -5.85
CA GLY A 375 8.04 -7.97 -6.30
C GLY A 375 9.54 -8.15 -6.54
N LEU A 376 10.28 -7.04 -6.44
CA LEU A 376 11.72 -7.04 -6.66
C LEU A 376 12.46 -7.50 -5.41
N ASP A 377 13.16 -8.61 -5.50
CA ASP A 377 14.11 -9.04 -4.48
C ASP A 377 15.38 -8.18 -4.50
N ALA A 378 16.24 -8.33 -3.49
CA ALA A 378 17.46 -7.54 -3.37
C ALA A 378 18.37 -7.60 -4.63
N PRO A 379 18.60 -8.79 -5.25
CA PRO A 379 19.39 -8.86 -6.48
C PRO A 379 18.72 -8.22 -7.70
N ASP A 380 17.39 -8.13 -7.71
CA ASP A 380 16.60 -7.63 -8.83
C ASP A 380 16.37 -6.11 -8.77
N SER A 381 16.65 -5.50 -7.63
CA SER A 381 16.44 -4.07 -7.41
C SER A 381 17.67 -3.28 -7.83
N ALA A 382 17.47 -2.28 -8.72
CA ALA A 382 18.51 -1.30 -9.05
C ALA A 382 18.57 -0.14 -8.04
N CYS A 383 17.98 -0.28 -6.88
CA CYS A 383 18.01 0.75 -5.84
C CYS A 383 19.39 0.81 -5.18
N THR A 384 20.01 1.99 -5.17
CA THR A 384 21.30 2.24 -4.52
C THR A 384 21.20 3.22 -3.35
N ALA A 385 20.02 3.80 -3.11
CA ALA A 385 19.85 4.85 -2.09
C ALA A 385 19.85 4.31 -0.65
N PHE A 386 19.65 3.01 -0.47
CA PHE A 386 19.61 2.34 0.84
C PHE A 386 20.92 1.62 1.20
N GLN A 387 21.95 1.69 0.33
CA GLN A 387 23.26 1.09 0.53
C GLN A 387 24.14 1.91 1.47
#